data_1476ddef0cf888f7b62468a375eb16c7
#
_entry.id   1476ddef0cf888f7b62468a375eb16c7
#
_cell.length_a   1.000
_cell.length_b   1.000
_cell.length_c   1.000
_cell.angle_alpha   90.00
_cell.angle_beta   90.00
_cell.angle_gamma   90.00
#
_symmetry.space_group_name_H-M   'P 1'
#
loop_
_entity.id
_entity.type
_entity.pdbx_description
1 polymer ?
#
loop_
_entity_poly.entity_id
_entity_poly.type
_entity_poly.pdbx_seq_one_letter_code
_entity_poly.pdbx_strand_id
1 'polypeptide(L)'
;MNGPFVIVGMHRSGTSLVSRILDRSGVFMGLDLQEDHESKFFIKLNKWIYENAGADWARPMALQELMDYEPAKEKVEEYVISRISSNSSKKYSGKSLKKGLFELDSKWGWKDPRNGPTLPIWKEIWPEMRIIHVTRHGVDVASSLQTRSNKNWEEDESRFSKWLKTYRWKDSKSPIRRGQRAATLSHAFDFWSEHMEVEKKNLEECEFVLEVRYEDLLTTPKLAIKQIWNFIEIEGDDSLLEDISQSIDGSRAYAYKKDEGMKSFALENRETLEIFGYLP
;
A
#
# COMPACT_ATOMS: atom_id res chain seq x y z
N MET A 1 12.39 7.79 -18.51
CA MET A 1 12.90 7.66 -17.13
C MET A 1 12.86 6.20 -16.67
N ASN A 2 13.85 5.75 -15.89
CA ASN A 2 13.98 4.32 -15.53
C ASN A 2 13.33 3.95 -14.17
N GLY A 3 12.66 4.86 -13.47
CA GLY A 3 12.03 4.65 -12.16
C GLY A 3 12.81 5.28 -11.00
N PRO A 4 12.45 5.04 -9.72
CA PRO A 4 11.44 4.04 -9.32
C PRO A 4 9.99 4.49 -9.51
N PHE A 5 9.11 3.53 -9.77
CA PHE A 5 7.66 3.68 -9.70
C PHE A 5 7.17 3.15 -8.36
N VAL A 6 6.59 4.04 -7.55
CA VAL A 6 6.15 3.69 -6.20
C VAL A 6 4.63 3.63 -6.16
N ILE A 7 4.09 2.46 -5.85
CA ILE A 7 2.65 2.31 -5.66
C ILE A 7 2.33 2.64 -4.21
N VAL A 8 1.50 3.67 -4.05
CA VAL A 8 0.96 4.15 -2.78
C VAL A 8 -0.53 3.85 -2.73
N GLY A 9 -1.04 3.62 -1.56
CA GLY A 9 -2.45 3.39 -1.32
C GLY A 9 -2.67 2.42 -0.16
N MET A 10 -3.73 2.66 0.57
CA MET A 10 -4.07 1.89 1.75
C MET A 10 -4.26 0.39 1.46
N HIS A 11 -4.10 -0.45 2.46
CA HIS A 11 -4.54 -1.85 2.41
C HIS A 11 -5.96 -1.97 1.87
N ARG A 12 -6.20 -2.89 0.94
CA ARG A 12 -7.52 -3.18 0.32
C ARG A 12 -8.00 -2.15 -0.70
N SER A 13 -7.20 -1.15 -1.04
CA SER A 13 -7.53 -0.16 -2.09
C SER A 13 -7.28 -0.65 -3.53
N GLY A 14 -6.72 -1.85 -3.73
CA GLY A 14 -6.46 -2.39 -5.08
C GLY A 14 -5.02 -2.25 -5.56
N THR A 15 -4.08 -1.84 -4.72
CA THR A 15 -2.66 -1.68 -5.04
C THR A 15 -2.02 -2.94 -5.65
N SER A 16 -2.48 -4.15 -5.28
CA SER A 16 -2.00 -5.40 -5.87
C SER A 16 -2.42 -5.57 -7.33
N LEU A 17 -3.56 -5.04 -7.74
CA LEU A 17 -3.99 -5.04 -9.14
C LEU A 17 -3.09 -4.14 -9.97
N VAL A 18 -2.82 -2.91 -9.50
CA VAL A 18 -1.90 -1.98 -10.18
C VAL A 18 -0.49 -2.56 -10.25
N SER A 19 0.01 -3.20 -9.18
CA SER A 19 1.32 -3.86 -9.21
C SER A 19 1.41 -4.94 -10.29
N ARG A 20 0.35 -5.76 -10.45
CA ARG A 20 0.29 -6.76 -11.53
C ARG A 20 0.20 -6.13 -12.91
N ILE A 21 -0.52 -5.01 -13.07
CA ILE A 21 -0.56 -4.27 -14.34
C ILE A 21 0.83 -3.79 -14.70
N LEU A 22 1.57 -3.18 -13.77
CA LEU A 22 2.94 -2.72 -14.01
C LEU A 22 3.88 -3.86 -14.40
N ASP A 23 3.86 -4.96 -13.65
CA ASP A 23 4.68 -6.14 -13.87
C ASP A 23 4.43 -6.74 -15.27
N ARG A 24 3.16 -6.93 -15.66
CA ARG A 24 2.77 -7.41 -16.99
C ARG A 24 3.13 -6.41 -18.10
N SER A 25 3.24 -5.14 -17.77
CA SER A 25 3.65 -4.08 -18.70
C SER A 25 5.17 -3.91 -18.79
N GLY A 26 5.95 -4.79 -18.17
CA GLY A 26 7.41 -4.80 -18.27
C GLY A 26 8.13 -3.92 -17.24
N VAL A 27 7.45 -3.41 -16.23
CA VAL A 27 8.09 -2.77 -15.08
C VAL A 27 8.56 -3.84 -14.10
N PHE A 28 9.83 -3.85 -13.77
CA PHE A 28 10.40 -4.80 -12.82
C PHE A 28 9.93 -4.51 -11.39
N MET A 29 9.09 -5.37 -10.83
CA MET A 29 8.51 -5.20 -9.48
C MET A 29 9.27 -5.94 -8.38
N GLY A 30 10.42 -6.58 -8.71
CA GLY A 30 11.27 -7.34 -7.79
C GLY A 30 11.12 -8.84 -7.93
N LEU A 31 12.16 -9.59 -7.50
CA LEU A 31 12.16 -11.06 -7.51
C LEU A 31 11.66 -11.69 -6.21
N ASP A 32 11.49 -10.89 -5.16
CA ASP A 32 11.15 -11.34 -3.81
C ASP A 32 9.68 -11.11 -3.43
N LEU A 33 8.81 -11.11 -4.44
CA LEU A 33 7.38 -10.80 -4.27
C LEU A 33 6.67 -11.81 -3.36
N GLN A 34 5.71 -11.31 -2.59
CA GLN A 34 4.69 -12.10 -1.89
C GLN A 34 3.47 -12.32 -2.80
N GLU A 35 2.49 -13.09 -2.34
CA GLU A 35 1.22 -13.34 -3.06
C GLU A 35 0.47 -12.05 -3.42
N ASP A 36 0.58 -11.03 -2.57
CA ASP A 36 -0.03 -9.70 -2.77
C ASP A 36 0.81 -8.78 -3.66
N HIS A 37 1.83 -9.30 -4.35
CA HIS A 37 2.78 -8.52 -5.15
C HIS A 37 3.51 -7.42 -4.34
N GLU A 38 3.84 -7.71 -3.09
CA GLU A 38 4.67 -6.85 -2.23
C GLU A 38 6.09 -7.38 -2.19
N SER A 39 7.08 -6.52 -2.43
CA SER A 39 8.49 -6.89 -2.26
C SER A 39 8.84 -7.10 -0.79
N LYS A 40 9.34 -8.28 -0.45
CA LYS A 40 9.79 -8.61 0.92
C LYS A 40 10.92 -7.69 1.39
N PHE A 41 11.73 -7.18 0.48
CA PHE A 41 12.81 -6.24 0.79
C PHE A 41 12.23 -4.90 1.27
N PHE A 42 11.33 -4.29 0.49
CA PHE A 42 10.72 -3.01 0.84
C PHE A 42 9.76 -3.12 2.04
N ILE A 43 9.02 -4.23 2.17
CA ILE A 43 8.22 -4.50 3.38
C ILE A 43 9.10 -4.44 4.65
N LYS A 44 10.29 -5.04 4.61
CA LYS A 44 11.19 -5.03 5.76
C LYS A 44 11.70 -3.63 6.10
N LEU A 45 12.00 -2.83 5.08
CA LEU A 45 12.43 -1.44 5.28
C LEU A 45 11.29 -0.60 5.87
N ASN A 46 10.11 -0.61 5.25
CA ASN A 46 8.96 0.12 5.76
C ASN A 46 8.57 -0.33 7.17
N LYS A 47 8.58 -1.63 7.43
CA LYS A 47 8.32 -2.16 8.78
C LYS A 47 9.35 -1.66 9.79
N TRP A 48 10.62 -1.63 9.43
CA TRP A 48 11.68 -1.10 10.29
C TRP A 48 11.48 0.40 10.58
N ILE A 49 11.10 1.20 9.57
CA ILE A 49 10.76 2.61 9.75
C ILE A 49 9.61 2.77 10.76
N TYR A 50 8.53 2.00 10.58
CA TYR A 50 7.37 2.01 11.48
C TYR A 50 7.75 1.63 12.92
N GLU A 51 8.57 0.59 13.10
CA GLU A 51 8.99 0.12 14.43
C GLU A 51 9.82 1.18 15.16
N ASN A 52 10.65 1.96 14.46
CA ASN A 52 11.42 3.05 15.06
C ASN A 52 10.56 4.27 15.45
N ALA A 53 9.42 4.45 14.83
CA ALA A 53 8.43 5.47 15.20
C ALA A 53 7.43 4.98 16.27
N GLY A 54 7.55 3.74 16.75
CA GLY A 54 6.51 3.15 17.61
C GLY A 54 5.17 2.94 16.90
N ALA A 55 5.17 3.04 15.57
CA ALA A 55 4.01 2.88 14.71
C ALA A 55 3.77 1.41 14.33
N ASP A 56 2.58 1.12 13.86
CA ASP A 56 2.25 -0.12 13.16
C ASP A 56 1.23 0.17 12.05
N TRP A 57 0.92 -0.85 11.24
CA TRP A 57 0.02 -0.68 10.09
C TRP A 57 -1.38 -0.16 10.47
N ALA A 58 -1.83 -0.40 11.72
CA ALA A 58 -3.11 0.08 12.23
C ALA A 58 -3.01 1.46 12.92
N ARG A 59 -1.80 2.00 13.07
CA ARG A 59 -1.52 3.29 13.73
C ARG A 59 -0.47 4.09 12.96
N PRO A 60 -0.75 4.48 11.72
CA PRO A 60 0.21 5.19 10.87
C PRO A 60 0.53 6.59 11.38
N MET A 61 -0.38 7.23 12.12
CA MET A 61 -0.20 8.60 12.64
C MET A 61 1.02 8.74 13.56
N ALA A 62 1.40 7.68 14.29
CA ALA A 62 2.61 7.71 15.13
C ALA A 62 3.90 7.91 14.31
N LEU A 63 3.85 7.67 13.00
CA LEU A 63 4.98 7.94 12.12
C LEU A 63 5.25 9.45 11.96
N GLN A 64 4.22 10.29 12.11
CA GLN A 64 4.35 11.72 11.93
C GLN A 64 5.37 12.34 12.92
N GLU A 65 5.40 11.86 14.15
CA GLU A 65 6.36 12.33 15.16
C GLU A 65 7.82 12.10 14.73
N LEU A 66 8.09 10.96 14.08
CA LEU A 66 9.41 10.68 13.51
C LEU A 66 9.72 11.62 12.33
N MET A 67 8.72 11.87 11.46
CA MET A 67 8.90 12.73 10.27
C MET A 67 9.10 14.20 10.65
N ASP A 68 8.49 14.65 11.74
CA ASP A 68 8.59 16.03 12.23
C ASP A 68 9.89 16.28 13.05
N TYR A 69 10.63 15.23 13.41
CA TYR A 69 11.89 15.35 14.15
C TYR A 69 13.10 15.05 13.24
N GLU A 70 13.61 16.08 12.58
CA GLU A 70 14.66 15.99 11.54
C GLU A 70 15.87 15.13 11.94
N PRO A 71 16.46 15.23 13.18
CA PRO A 71 17.61 14.40 13.52
C PRO A 71 17.33 12.90 13.53
N ALA A 72 16.11 12.47 13.85
CA ALA A 72 15.71 11.06 13.78
C ALA A 72 15.41 10.64 12.35
N LYS A 73 14.74 11.50 11.58
CA LYS A 73 14.44 11.30 10.17
C LYS A 73 15.73 11.09 9.37
N GLU A 74 16.75 11.95 9.52
CA GLU A 74 18.06 11.80 8.89
C GLU A 74 18.69 10.44 9.19
N LYS A 75 18.64 9.96 10.43
CA LYS A 75 19.19 8.64 10.81
C LYS A 75 18.43 7.47 10.17
N VAL A 76 17.13 7.62 10.01
CA VAL A 76 16.31 6.63 9.30
C VAL A 76 16.69 6.60 7.82
N GLU A 77 16.86 7.75 7.20
CA GLU A 77 17.30 7.89 5.81
C GLU A 77 18.69 7.27 5.58
N GLU A 78 19.67 7.63 6.41
CA GLU A 78 21.02 7.04 6.36
C GLU A 78 20.96 5.49 6.40
N TYR A 79 20.15 4.94 7.31
CA TYR A 79 19.98 3.49 7.41
C TYR A 79 19.35 2.91 6.15
N VAL A 80 18.24 3.49 5.66
CA VAL A 80 17.54 3.02 4.46
C VAL A 80 18.48 3.07 3.25
N ILE A 81 19.23 4.19 3.05
CA ILE A 81 20.24 4.33 2.00
C ILE A 81 21.28 3.23 2.11
N SER A 82 21.79 2.96 3.32
CA SER A 82 22.78 1.90 3.53
C SER A 82 22.26 0.51 3.11
N ARG A 83 20.97 0.25 3.31
CA ARG A 83 20.33 -1.03 2.96
C ARG A 83 20.11 -1.16 1.45
N ILE A 84 19.59 -0.11 0.80
CA ILE A 84 19.34 -0.11 -0.64
C ILE A 84 20.64 -0.11 -1.47
N SER A 85 21.72 0.48 -0.94
CA SER A 85 23.05 0.53 -1.58
C SER A 85 23.87 -0.74 -1.38
N SER A 86 23.44 -1.63 -0.50
CA SER A 86 24.21 -2.82 -0.12
C SER A 86 23.72 -4.09 -0.84
N ASN A 87 24.49 -5.19 -0.65
CA ASN A 87 24.08 -6.53 -1.10
C ASN A 87 22.74 -7.01 -0.54
N SER A 88 22.15 -6.32 0.44
CA SER A 88 20.81 -6.62 0.94
C SER A 88 19.75 -6.50 -0.16
N SER A 89 19.94 -5.53 -1.06
CA SER A 89 19.06 -5.25 -2.20
C SER A 89 19.11 -6.33 -3.29
N LYS A 90 20.10 -7.23 -3.25
CA LYS A 90 20.17 -8.39 -4.16
C LYS A 90 18.91 -9.27 -4.09
N LYS A 91 18.25 -9.33 -2.94
CA LYS A 91 17.01 -10.11 -2.81
C LYS A 91 15.90 -9.57 -3.71
N TYR A 92 15.85 -8.24 -3.86
CA TYR A 92 14.93 -7.56 -4.74
C TYR A 92 15.39 -7.65 -6.20
N SER A 93 16.63 -7.22 -6.49
CA SER A 93 17.15 -7.07 -7.86
C SER A 93 17.60 -8.37 -8.53
N GLY A 94 17.88 -9.42 -7.75
CA GLY A 94 18.52 -10.65 -8.23
C GLY A 94 19.99 -10.52 -8.56
N LYS A 95 20.54 -9.31 -8.55
CA LYS A 95 21.92 -9.00 -8.97
C LYS A 95 22.71 -8.35 -7.83
N SER A 96 24.01 -8.63 -7.77
CA SER A 96 24.94 -7.89 -6.91
C SER A 96 25.37 -6.64 -7.66
N LEU A 97 24.87 -5.50 -7.21
CA LEU A 97 25.15 -4.18 -7.78
C LEU A 97 26.05 -3.41 -6.81
N LYS A 98 27.07 -2.69 -7.32
CA LYS A 98 28.04 -1.96 -6.48
C LYS A 98 27.41 -0.84 -5.66
N LYS A 99 26.43 -0.12 -6.25
CA LYS A 99 25.66 0.93 -5.59
C LYS A 99 24.22 0.50 -5.29
N GLY A 100 23.96 -0.83 -5.23
CA GLY A 100 22.63 -1.36 -4.97
C GLY A 100 21.58 -0.89 -5.99
N LEU A 101 20.38 -0.56 -5.53
CA LEU A 101 19.26 -0.21 -6.40
C LEU A 101 19.45 1.09 -7.20
N PHE A 102 20.42 1.93 -6.84
CA PHE A 102 20.76 3.12 -7.63
C PHE A 102 21.38 2.80 -9.01
N GLU A 103 21.81 1.54 -9.22
CA GLU A 103 22.35 1.08 -10.50
C GLU A 103 21.33 0.33 -11.36
N LEU A 104 20.05 0.31 -10.96
CA LEU A 104 19.03 -0.31 -11.80
C LEU A 104 18.76 0.57 -13.03
N ASP A 105 19.08 0.02 -14.20
CA ASP A 105 18.94 0.67 -15.50
C ASP A 105 17.74 0.11 -16.30
N SER A 106 16.63 -0.10 -15.62
CA SER A 106 15.38 -0.56 -16.22
C SER A 106 14.23 0.19 -15.57
N LYS A 107 13.03 0.13 -16.14
CA LYS A 107 11.82 0.57 -15.44
C LYS A 107 11.58 -0.38 -14.28
N TRP A 108 11.56 0.14 -13.07
CA TRP A 108 11.38 -0.67 -11.87
C TRP A 108 10.55 0.06 -10.80
N GLY A 109 9.99 -0.68 -9.88
CA GLY A 109 9.18 -0.10 -8.82
C GLY A 109 8.82 -1.12 -7.74
N TRP A 110 8.09 -0.68 -6.75
CA TRP A 110 7.59 -1.56 -5.69
C TRP A 110 6.24 -1.11 -5.17
N LYS A 111 5.57 -2.06 -4.52
CA LYS A 111 4.31 -1.84 -3.82
C LYS A 111 4.44 -2.27 -2.37
N ASP A 112 4.04 -1.38 -1.47
CA ASP A 112 3.74 -1.67 -0.07
C ASP A 112 2.67 -0.67 0.41
N PRO A 113 1.58 -1.11 1.05
CA PRO A 113 0.57 -0.21 1.61
C PRO A 113 1.10 0.79 2.65
N ARG A 114 2.31 0.56 3.17
CA ARG A 114 3.00 1.48 4.09
C ARG A 114 3.73 2.62 3.38
N ASN A 115 3.84 2.56 2.04
CA ASN A 115 4.57 3.59 1.29
C ASN A 115 3.99 5.00 1.50
N GLY A 116 2.65 5.13 1.62
CA GLY A 116 2.02 6.43 1.81
C GLY A 116 2.52 7.17 3.06
N PRO A 117 2.41 6.58 4.26
CA PRO A 117 2.98 7.18 5.48
C PRO A 117 4.50 7.32 5.50
N THR A 118 5.26 6.43 4.81
CA THR A 118 6.74 6.52 4.74
C THR A 118 7.24 7.33 3.55
N LEU A 119 6.35 7.91 2.76
CA LEU A 119 6.67 8.63 1.54
C LEU A 119 7.72 9.75 1.70
N PRO A 120 7.72 10.54 2.80
CA PRO A 120 8.75 11.55 3.01
C PRO A 120 10.18 10.99 2.98
N ILE A 121 10.42 9.81 3.56
CA ILE A 121 11.74 9.15 3.52
C ILE A 121 12.10 8.74 2.08
N TRP A 122 11.16 8.16 1.34
CA TRP A 122 11.42 7.72 -0.02
C TRP A 122 11.64 8.89 -0.98
N LYS A 123 10.96 10.01 -0.75
CA LYS A 123 11.13 11.25 -1.53
C LYS A 123 12.53 11.83 -1.39
N GLU A 124 13.10 11.86 -0.18
CA GLU A 124 14.48 12.32 0.02
C GLU A 124 15.49 11.44 -0.71
N ILE A 125 15.24 10.12 -0.77
CA ILE A 125 16.15 9.16 -1.42
C ILE A 125 16.02 9.23 -2.96
N TRP A 126 14.80 9.37 -3.48
CA TRP A 126 14.49 9.45 -4.91
C TRP A 126 13.52 10.60 -5.19
N PRO A 127 14.00 11.86 -5.24
CA PRO A 127 13.14 13.04 -5.46
C PRO A 127 12.31 12.97 -6.75
N GLU A 128 12.86 12.33 -7.79
CA GLU A 128 12.21 12.18 -9.11
C GLU A 128 11.37 10.90 -9.24
N MET A 129 11.09 10.20 -8.13
CA MET A 129 10.26 9.00 -8.20
C MET A 129 8.86 9.34 -8.74
N ARG A 130 8.28 8.40 -9.48
CA ARG A 130 6.91 8.51 -9.97
C ARG A 130 5.97 7.69 -9.10
N ILE A 131 4.91 8.32 -8.64
CA ILE A 131 3.98 7.74 -7.67
C ILE A 131 2.67 7.41 -8.36
N ILE A 132 2.20 6.18 -8.16
CA ILE A 132 0.84 5.78 -8.55
C ILE A 132 0.04 5.62 -7.26
N HIS A 133 -0.80 6.61 -6.98
CA HIS A 133 -1.67 6.63 -5.81
C HIS A 133 -2.98 5.91 -6.13
N VAL A 134 -3.20 4.77 -5.48
CA VAL A 134 -4.37 3.92 -5.70
C VAL A 134 -5.40 4.17 -4.62
N THR A 135 -6.51 4.77 -4.99
CA THR A 135 -7.62 5.06 -4.09
C THR A 135 -8.79 4.12 -4.31
N ARG A 136 -9.65 3.96 -3.32
CA ARG A 136 -10.88 3.17 -3.38
C ARG A 136 -11.91 3.72 -2.42
N HIS A 137 -13.19 3.56 -2.77
CA HIS A 137 -14.32 3.98 -1.94
C HIS A 137 -14.20 3.49 -0.49
N GLY A 138 -14.30 4.42 0.47
CA GLY A 138 -14.00 4.16 1.88
C GLY A 138 -14.83 3.03 2.50
N VAL A 139 -16.12 2.94 2.14
CA VAL A 139 -17.00 1.88 2.66
C VAL A 139 -16.58 0.50 2.16
N ASP A 140 -16.15 0.39 0.90
CA ASP A 140 -15.64 -0.88 0.35
C ASP A 140 -14.33 -1.30 1.00
N VAL A 141 -13.43 -0.33 1.28
CA VAL A 141 -12.18 -0.60 2.00
C VAL A 141 -12.49 -1.04 3.43
N ALA A 142 -13.35 -0.29 4.15
CA ALA A 142 -13.73 -0.58 5.53
C ALA A 142 -14.38 -1.98 5.67
N SER A 143 -15.33 -2.32 4.81
CA SER A 143 -15.95 -3.65 4.76
C SER A 143 -14.93 -4.76 4.52
N SER A 144 -13.99 -4.55 3.59
CA SER A 144 -12.94 -5.52 3.30
C SER A 144 -11.94 -5.70 4.45
N LEU A 145 -11.62 -4.62 5.18
CA LEU A 145 -10.78 -4.64 6.37
C LEU A 145 -11.46 -5.34 7.52
N GLN A 146 -12.73 -5.04 7.77
CA GLN A 146 -13.55 -5.70 8.79
C GLN A 146 -13.62 -7.20 8.57
N THR A 147 -13.93 -7.62 7.35
CA THR A 147 -13.97 -9.06 6.98
C THR A 147 -12.64 -9.76 7.28
N ARG A 148 -11.51 -9.12 6.91
CA ARG A 148 -10.17 -9.64 7.20
C ARG A 148 -9.89 -9.68 8.71
N SER A 149 -10.27 -8.64 9.44
CA SER A 149 -10.07 -8.55 10.89
C SER A 149 -10.84 -9.65 11.62
N ASN A 150 -12.10 -9.87 11.26
CA ASN A 150 -12.95 -10.89 11.87
C ASN A 150 -12.40 -12.31 11.61
N LYS A 151 -11.98 -12.60 10.37
CA LYS A 151 -11.31 -13.86 10.06
C LYS A 151 -10.03 -14.07 10.87
N ASN A 152 -9.21 -13.02 11.01
CA ASN A 152 -8.01 -13.09 11.84
C ASN A 152 -8.32 -13.33 13.31
N TRP A 153 -9.42 -12.75 13.82
CA TRP A 153 -9.84 -12.93 15.20
C TRP A 153 -10.25 -14.38 15.51
N GLU A 154 -10.99 -15.02 14.62
CA GLU A 154 -11.35 -16.45 14.78
C GLU A 154 -10.09 -17.34 14.92
N GLU A 155 -9.05 -17.07 14.12
CA GLU A 155 -7.77 -17.76 14.23
C GLU A 155 -7.01 -17.41 15.53
N ASP A 156 -7.05 -16.13 15.94
CA ASP A 156 -6.35 -15.62 17.12
C ASP A 156 -7.01 -16.12 18.40
N GLU A 157 -8.33 -16.22 18.47
CA GLU A 157 -9.07 -16.79 19.59
C GLU A 157 -8.66 -18.24 19.85
N SER A 158 -8.61 -19.05 18.79
CA SER A 158 -8.12 -20.44 18.89
C SER A 158 -6.67 -20.51 19.38
N ARG A 159 -5.82 -19.60 18.89
CA ARG A 159 -4.40 -19.51 19.25
C ARG A 159 -4.22 -19.02 20.69
N PHE A 160 -5.02 -18.06 21.13
CA PHE A 160 -5.03 -17.51 22.47
C PHE A 160 -5.40 -18.58 23.51
N SER A 161 -6.43 -19.38 23.22
CA SER A 161 -6.84 -20.48 24.09
C SER A 161 -5.74 -21.55 24.27
N LYS A 162 -4.97 -21.83 23.21
CA LYS A 162 -3.79 -22.72 23.30
C LYS A 162 -2.65 -22.05 24.06
N TRP A 163 -2.39 -20.79 23.81
CA TRP A 163 -1.33 -20.01 24.45
C TRP A 163 -1.56 -19.91 25.96
N LEU A 164 -2.78 -19.65 26.43
CA LEU A 164 -3.12 -19.62 27.86
C LEU A 164 -2.76 -20.92 28.58
N LYS A 165 -2.91 -22.10 27.90
CA LYS A 165 -2.58 -23.40 28.45
C LYS A 165 -1.08 -23.67 28.53
N THR A 166 -0.29 -23.02 27.66
CA THR A 166 1.15 -23.26 27.52
C THR A 166 2.01 -22.04 27.90
N TYR A 167 1.36 -20.97 28.38
CA TYR A 167 2.03 -19.70 28.68
C TYR A 167 3.21 -19.90 29.64
N ARG A 168 4.35 -19.41 29.21
CA ARG A 168 5.54 -19.26 30.05
C ARG A 168 5.83 -17.77 30.18
N TRP A 169 6.08 -17.29 31.37
CA TRP A 169 6.37 -15.88 31.67
C TRP A 169 7.45 -15.24 30.76
N LYS A 170 8.30 -16.06 30.13
CA LYS A 170 9.34 -15.62 29.21
C LYS A 170 8.86 -15.38 27.77
N ASP A 171 7.62 -15.74 27.44
CA ASP A 171 7.08 -15.54 26.08
C ASP A 171 6.66 -14.08 25.91
N SER A 172 7.47 -13.30 25.21
CA SER A 172 7.22 -11.89 24.92
C SER A 172 6.28 -11.64 23.74
N LYS A 173 5.89 -12.68 23.00
CA LYS A 173 5.05 -12.54 21.80
C LYS A 173 3.57 -12.63 22.16
N SER A 174 2.84 -11.55 21.87
CA SER A 174 1.38 -11.56 21.97
C SER A 174 0.78 -12.59 20.99
N PRO A 175 -0.14 -13.44 21.44
CA PRO A 175 -0.88 -14.36 20.57
C PRO A 175 -1.92 -13.64 19.72
N ILE A 176 -2.31 -12.43 20.09
CA ILE A 176 -3.30 -11.61 19.39
C ILE A 176 -2.58 -10.72 18.37
N ARG A 177 -3.02 -10.82 17.11
CA ARG A 177 -2.49 -9.96 16.05
C ARG A 177 -2.93 -8.51 16.23
N ARG A 178 -2.09 -7.59 15.81
CA ARG A 178 -2.48 -6.18 15.73
C ARG A 178 -3.50 -6.01 14.60
N GLY A 179 -4.49 -5.14 14.80
CA GLY A 179 -5.51 -4.85 13.78
C GLY A 179 -6.94 -4.96 14.22
N GLN A 180 -7.19 -5.19 15.52
CA GLN A 180 -8.55 -5.15 16.10
C GLN A 180 -9.24 -3.82 15.84
N ARG A 181 -8.48 -2.77 15.52
CA ARG A 181 -9.01 -1.47 15.11
C ARG A 181 -9.97 -1.57 13.93
N ALA A 182 -9.78 -2.54 13.04
CA ALA A 182 -10.67 -2.77 11.90
C ALA A 182 -11.78 -3.82 12.19
N ALA A 183 -12.07 -4.13 13.44
CA ALA A 183 -13.07 -5.14 13.81
C ALA A 183 -14.51 -4.67 13.59
N THR A 184 -14.76 -3.37 13.60
CA THR A 184 -16.07 -2.77 13.30
C THR A 184 -15.99 -1.96 12.01
N LEU A 185 -17.12 -1.80 11.33
CA LEU A 185 -17.19 -1.02 10.08
C LEU A 185 -16.78 0.44 10.30
N SER A 186 -17.30 1.08 11.38
CA SER A 186 -16.98 2.45 11.72
C SER A 186 -15.48 2.63 11.96
N HIS A 187 -14.88 1.85 12.85
CA HIS A 187 -13.44 1.96 13.12
C HIS A 187 -12.57 1.65 11.89
N ALA A 188 -13.01 0.74 11.01
CA ALA A 188 -12.31 0.46 9.78
C ALA A 188 -12.43 1.64 8.78
N PHE A 189 -13.55 2.36 8.80
CA PHE A 189 -13.76 3.56 7.99
C PHE A 189 -12.94 4.75 8.52
N ASP A 190 -12.92 4.97 9.84
CA ASP A 190 -12.06 5.98 10.48
C ASP A 190 -10.57 5.71 10.13
N PHE A 191 -10.19 4.44 10.14
CA PHE A 191 -8.83 4.05 9.78
C PHE A 191 -8.52 4.31 8.29
N TRP A 192 -9.49 4.12 7.39
CA TRP A 192 -9.36 4.51 5.99
C TRP A 192 -9.20 6.03 5.85
N SER A 193 -10.03 6.82 6.51
CA SER A 193 -9.97 8.27 6.49
C SER A 193 -8.61 8.80 6.95
N GLU A 194 -8.10 8.33 8.09
CA GLU A 194 -6.76 8.71 8.59
C GLU A 194 -5.64 8.38 7.59
N HIS A 195 -5.71 7.21 6.94
CA HIS A 195 -4.74 6.86 5.91
C HIS A 195 -4.79 7.81 4.72
N MET A 196 -6.00 8.13 4.24
CA MET A 196 -6.20 9.06 3.14
C MET A 196 -5.68 10.45 3.46
N GLU A 197 -5.87 10.94 4.69
CA GLU A 197 -5.32 12.23 5.16
C GLU A 197 -3.79 12.25 5.12
N VAL A 198 -3.15 11.22 5.67
CA VAL A 198 -1.70 11.09 5.69
C VAL A 198 -1.14 10.99 4.26
N GLU A 199 -1.75 10.15 3.43
CA GLU A 199 -1.33 9.98 2.04
C GLU A 199 -1.48 11.29 1.27
N LYS A 200 -2.62 11.98 1.39
CA LYS A 200 -2.86 13.26 0.74
C LYS A 200 -1.82 14.31 1.13
N LYS A 201 -1.57 14.48 2.45
CA LYS A 201 -0.55 15.40 2.96
C LYS A 201 0.83 15.12 2.36
N ASN A 202 1.26 13.85 2.38
CA ASN A 202 2.59 13.46 1.92
C ASN A 202 2.73 13.55 0.39
N LEU A 203 1.63 13.39 -0.36
CA LEU A 203 1.61 13.49 -1.83
C LEU A 203 1.64 14.94 -2.33
N GLU A 204 1.16 15.92 -1.55
CA GLU A 204 1.17 17.34 -1.93
C GLU A 204 2.58 17.85 -2.24
N GLU A 205 3.59 17.27 -1.64
CA GLU A 205 4.99 17.61 -1.86
C GLU A 205 5.66 16.86 -3.03
N CYS A 206 4.95 15.97 -3.72
CA CYS A 206 5.50 15.13 -4.78
C CYS A 206 5.14 15.67 -6.16
N GLU A 207 6.13 15.76 -7.06
CA GLU A 207 5.97 16.35 -8.39
C GLU A 207 5.24 15.42 -9.36
N PHE A 208 5.53 14.13 -9.31
CA PHE A 208 5.03 13.14 -10.28
C PHE A 208 4.06 12.17 -9.62
N VAL A 209 2.77 12.51 -9.62
CA VAL A 209 1.71 11.70 -9.01
C VAL A 209 0.61 11.43 -10.04
N LEU A 210 0.26 10.16 -10.21
CA LEU A 210 -0.95 9.72 -10.90
C LEU A 210 -1.92 9.12 -9.88
N GLU A 211 -3.10 9.72 -9.72
CA GLU A 211 -4.18 9.10 -8.98
C GLU A 211 -4.91 8.08 -9.86
N VAL A 212 -5.12 6.87 -9.32
CA VAL A 212 -5.85 5.79 -9.99
C VAL A 212 -6.94 5.30 -9.05
N ARG A 213 -8.20 5.49 -9.43
CA ARG A 213 -9.33 4.94 -8.68
C ARG A 213 -9.48 3.46 -9.00
N TYR A 214 -9.59 2.65 -7.97
CA TYR A 214 -9.83 1.21 -8.14
C TYR A 214 -11.09 0.91 -8.95
N GLU A 215 -12.12 1.70 -8.75
CA GLU A 215 -13.39 1.60 -9.46
C GLU A 215 -13.21 1.80 -10.97
N ASP A 216 -12.36 2.74 -11.40
CA ASP A 216 -12.09 2.98 -12.83
C ASP A 216 -11.35 1.81 -13.47
N LEU A 217 -10.43 1.18 -12.72
CA LEU A 217 -9.78 -0.06 -13.17
C LEU A 217 -10.78 -1.19 -13.40
N LEU A 218 -11.89 -1.20 -12.66
CA LEU A 218 -12.92 -2.24 -12.77
C LEU A 218 -13.99 -1.92 -13.80
N THR A 219 -14.35 -0.65 -13.97
CA THR A 219 -15.44 -0.23 -14.87
C THR A 219 -14.97 0.16 -16.27
N THR A 220 -13.79 0.76 -16.36
CA THR A 220 -13.17 1.21 -17.61
C THR A 220 -11.69 0.79 -17.70
N PRO A 221 -11.40 -0.52 -17.60
CA PRO A 221 -10.02 -1.01 -17.41
C PRO A 221 -9.05 -0.57 -18.51
N LYS A 222 -9.48 -0.59 -19.78
CA LYS A 222 -8.62 -0.18 -20.91
C LYS A 222 -8.19 1.29 -20.79
N LEU A 223 -9.08 2.17 -20.36
CA LEU A 223 -8.78 3.59 -20.19
C LEU A 223 -7.80 3.79 -19.04
N ALA A 224 -8.09 3.19 -17.89
CA ALA A 224 -7.23 3.30 -16.71
C ALA A 224 -5.83 2.71 -16.95
N ILE A 225 -5.72 1.57 -17.67
CA ILE A 225 -4.42 0.98 -18.02
C ILE A 225 -3.64 1.92 -18.96
N LYS A 226 -4.30 2.51 -19.97
CA LYS A 226 -3.65 3.48 -20.88
C LYS A 226 -3.15 4.72 -20.13
N GLN A 227 -3.88 5.21 -19.14
CA GLN A 227 -3.42 6.31 -18.29
C GLN A 227 -2.16 5.94 -17.51
N ILE A 228 -2.14 4.71 -16.91
CA ILE A 228 -0.96 4.20 -16.24
C ILE A 228 0.22 4.10 -17.21
N TRP A 229 0.03 3.51 -18.39
CA TRP A 229 1.08 3.38 -19.40
C TRP A 229 1.67 4.71 -19.85
N ASN A 230 0.81 5.70 -20.11
CA ASN A 230 1.26 7.06 -20.44
C ASN A 230 2.10 7.66 -19.31
N PHE A 231 1.66 7.49 -18.05
CA PHE A 231 2.38 8.01 -16.90
C PHE A 231 3.75 7.36 -16.69
N ILE A 232 3.87 6.05 -16.94
CA ILE A 232 5.14 5.32 -16.83
C ILE A 232 5.94 5.29 -18.15
N GLU A 233 5.47 5.99 -19.18
CA GLU A 233 6.12 6.08 -20.50
C GLU A 233 6.36 4.70 -21.12
N ILE A 234 5.33 3.88 -21.17
CA ILE A 234 5.33 2.57 -21.86
C ILE A 234 4.37 2.65 -23.06
N GLU A 235 4.87 2.24 -24.22
CA GLU A 235 4.07 1.97 -25.38
C GLU A 235 3.64 0.50 -25.33
N GLY A 236 2.43 0.26 -24.82
CA GLY A 236 1.82 -1.07 -24.85
C GLY A 236 1.01 -1.28 -26.12
N ASP A 237 1.02 -2.50 -26.65
CA ASP A 237 0.19 -2.87 -27.79
C ASP A 237 -1.27 -3.19 -27.39
N ASP A 238 -2.17 -3.17 -28.37
CA ASP A 238 -3.60 -3.43 -28.13
C ASP A 238 -3.86 -4.88 -27.65
N SER A 239 -3.00 -5.84 -28.00
CA SER A 239 -3.12 -7.23 -27.56
C SER A 239 -2.83 -7.36 -26.06
N LEU A 240 -1.75 -6.72 -25.59
CA LEU A 240 -1.41 -6.69 -24.17
C LEU A 240 -2.50 -5.95 -23.37
N LEU A 241 -3.02 -4.83 -23.90
CA LEU A 241 -4.11 -4.09 -23.30
C LEU A 241 -5.35 -4.96 -23.13
N GLU A 242 -5.72 -5.69 -24.17
CA GLU A 242 -6.88 -6.60 -24.16
C GLU A 242 -6.69 -7.69 -23.10
N ASP A 243 -5.53 -8.36 -23.13
CA ASP A 243 -5.21 -9.46 -22.22
C ASP A 243 -5.20 -9.00 -20.74
N ILE A 244 -4.61 -7.85 -20.44
CA ILE A 244 -4.66 -7.30 -19.07
C ILE A 244 -6.10 -6.94 -18.70
N SER A 245 -6.83 -6.24 -19.57
CA SER A 245 -8.18 -5.76 -19.25
C SER A 245 -9.18 -6.89 -19.01
N GLN A 246 -9.10 -7.98 -19.79
CA GLN A 246 -9.96 -9.17 -19.63
C GLN A 246 -9.67 -9.94 -18.34
N SER A 247 -8.47 -9.83 -17.77
CA SER A 247 -8.11 -10.47 -16.51
C SER A 247 -8.68 -9.76 -15.28
N ILE A 248 -9.32 -8.59 -15.44
CA ILE A 248 -9.85 -7.79 -14.34
C ILE A 248 -11.31 -8.15 -14.08
N ASP A 249 -11.58 -8.62 -12.84
CA ASP A 249 -12.96 -8.88 -12.39
C ASP A 249 -13.65 -7.59 -11.95
N GLY A 250 -14.58 -7.10 -12.77
CA GLY A 250 -15.37 -5.89 -12.52
C GLY A 250 -16.43 -6.02 -11.40
N SER A 251 -16.67 -7.22 -10.88
CA SER A 251 -17.81 -7.49 -9.95
C SER A 251 -17.70 -6.75 -8.60
N ARG A 252 -16.52 -6.28 -8.27
CA ARG A 252 -16.20 -5.62 -6.99
C ARG A 252 -16.28 -4.09 -7.02
N ALA A 253 -16.58 -3.49 -8.18
CA ALA A 253 -16.77 -2.05 -8.27
C ALA A 253 -17.99 -1.65 -7.46
N TYR A 254 -17.80 -0.69 -6.55
CA TYR A 254 -18.85 -0.16 -5.68
C TYR A 254 -19.67 -1.28 -5.00
N ALA A 255 -19.00 -2.30 -4.47
CA ALA A 255 -19.67 -3.49 -3.90
C ALA A 255 -20.60 -3.13 -2.74
N TYR A 256 -20.32 -2.04 -2.01
CA TYR A 256 -21.18 -1.52 -0.94
C TYR A 256 -22.62 -1.20 -1.44
N LYS A 257 -22.79 -0.84 -2.72
CA LYS A 257 -24.12 -0.55 -3.31
C LYS A 257 -25.05 -1.78 -3.40
N LYS A 258 -24.52 -2.97 -3.13
CA LYS A 258 -25.31 -4.22 -3.13
C LYS A 258 -25.91 -4.56 -1.77
N ASP A 259 -25.57 -3.80 -0.73
CA ASP A 259 -26.00 -4.00 0.65
C ASP A 259 -26.64 -2.72 1.21
N GLU A 260 -27.89 -2.81 1.67
CA GLU A 260 -28.63 -1.64 2.15
C GLU A 260 -28.01 -1.03 3.42
N GLY A 261 -27.46 -1.85 4.32
CA GLY A 261 -26.75 -1.36 5.51
C GLY A 261 -25.49 -0.58 5.15
N MET A 262 -24.73 -1.05 4.14
CA MET A 262 -23.56 -0.34 3.64
C MET A 262 -23.92 0.96 2.91
N LYS A 263 -25.03 1.00 2.19
CA LYS A 263 -25.54 2.24 1.57
C LYS A 263 -25.90 3.27 2.65
N SER A 264 -26.65 2.84 3.68
CA SER A 264 -27.00 3.72 4.81
C SER A 264 -25.74 4.26 5.47
N PHE A 265 -24.76 3.40 5.73
CA PHE A 265 -23.48 3.80 6.31
C PHE A 265 -22.72 4.80 5.41
N ALA A 266 -22.75 4.63 4.08
CA ALA A 266 -22.17 5.58 3.15
C ALA A 266 -22.83 6.95 3.24
N LEU A 267 -24.18 7.00 3.31
CA LEU A 267 -24.93 8.24 3.47
C LEU A 267 -24.63 8.94 4.80
N GLU A 268 -24.55 8.20 5.89
CA GLU A 268 -24.19 8.71 7.22
C GLU A 268 -22.76 9.34 7.26
N ASN A 269 -21.86 8.84 6.42
CA ASN A 269 -20.46 9.29 6.34
C ASN A 269 -20.17 10.11 5.07
N ARG A 270 -21.19 10.72 4.49
CA ARG A 270 -21.14 11.46 3.23
C ARG A 270 -20.07 12.55 3.24
N GLU A 271 -20.02 13.36 4.28
CA GLU A 271 -19.07 14.48 4.38
C GLU A 271 -17.62 14.00 4.29
N THR A 272 -17.28 12.94 5.02
CA THR A 272 -15.95 12.35 4.96
C THR A 272 -15.62 11.77 3.58
N LEU A 273 -16.59 11.11 2.94
CA LEU A 273 -16.40 10.58 1.58
C LEU A 273 -16.14 11.69 0.58
N GLU A 274 -16.90 12.80 0.64
CA GLU A 274 -16.78 13.96 -0.25
C GLU A 274 -15.41 14.65 -0.12
N ILE A 275 -14.80 14.71 1.07
CA ILE A 275 -13.43 15.24 1.29
C ILE A 275 -12.39 14.51 0.43
N PHE A 276 -12.61 13.22 0.18
CA PHE A 276 -11.72 12.37 -0.64
C PHE A 276 -12.28 12.11 -2.06
N GLY A 277 -13.28 12.91 -2.48
CA GLY A 277 -13.81 12.86 -3.84
C GLY A 277 -14.73 11.68 -4.14
N TYR A 278 -15.28 11.03 -3.11
CA TYR A 278 -16.26 9.96 -3.26
C TYR A 278 -17.68 10.42 -2.93
N LEU A 279 -18.65 9.88 -3.65
CA LEU A 279 -20.07 10.06 -3.36
C LEU A 279 -20.63 8.80 -2.71
N PRO A 280 -21.65 8.91 -1.82
CA PRO A 280 -22.28 7.76 -1.20
C PRO A 280 -22.99 6.82 -2.18
#